data_d5e07d6beaa321781b13f7ff829076d0
#
_entry.id   d5e07d6beaa321781b13f7ff829076d0
#
_cell.length_a   1.000
_cell.length_b   1.000
_cell.length_c   1.000
_cell.angle_alpha   90.00
_cell.angle_beta   90.00
_cell.angle_gamma   90.00
#
_symmetry.space_group_name_H-M   'P 1'
#
loop_
_entity.id
_entity.type
_entity.pdbx_description
1 polymer ?
#
loop_
_entity_poly.entity_id
_entity_poly.type
_entity_poly.pdbx_seq_one_letter_code
_entity_poly.pdbx_strand_id
1 'polypeptide(L)'
;NGKEMELFDVCDEAGAVTGKVTERSVAHTAGLMHRTAHIWVVREQSAAESKGRYELLMQKRSLRKNSFPGCYDVSSAGHIKAGDDYLESALRELSEELGIVAAPQELEYVGRFDSGDILAEFDGRPFHDREISAVYVYRKPVDAAALKLQEDEVDAVKWMPYETALQAARRGDPDFCVNERGLKLLGEYLDAKTRENYEKSIN
;
A
#
# COMPACT_ATOMS: atom_id res chain seq x y z
N ASN A 1 -5.07 -18.15 24.06
CA ASN A 1 -4.53 -17.97 22.70
C ASN A 1 -4.22 -16.50 22.49
N GLY A 2 -3.10 -16.06 23.06
CA GLY A 2 -2.64 -14.69 22.92
C GLY A 2 -2.18 -14.44 21.47
N LYS A 3 -2.83 -13.49 20.78
CA LYS A 3 -2.18 -12.86 19.64
C LYS A 3 -0.87 -12.29 20.16
N GLU A 4 0.24 -12.70 19.59
CA GLU A 4 1.51 -12.05 19.85
C GLU A 4 1.33 -10.55 19.69
N MET A 5 1.77 -9.80 20.69
CA MET A 5 1.67 -8.36 20.73
C MET A 5 2.55 -7.77 19.61
N GLU A 6 1.96 -7.15 18.61
CA GLU A 6 2.73 -6.48 17.56
C GLU A 6 3.38 -5.21 18.10
N LEU A 7 4.69 -5.14 17.94
CA LEU A 7 5.51 -3.98 18.32
C LEU A 7 5.99 -3.25 17.08
N PHE A 8 5.90 -1.94 17.11
CA PHE A 8 6.40 -1.04 16.06
C PHE A 8 7.49 -0.13 16.59
N ASP A 9 8.47 0.16 15.74
CA ASP A 9 9.36 1.27 15.98
C ASP A 9 8.64 2.60 15.75
N VAL A 10 8.72 3.50 16.70
CA VAL A 10 8.34 4.90 16.48
C VAL A 10 9.41 5.52 15.59
N CYS A 11 8.98 6.17 14.50
CA CYS A 11 9.88 6.80 13.55
C CYS A 11 9.73 8.32 13.55
N ASP A 12 10.71 8.99 12.94
CA ASP A 12 10.66 10.42 12.66
C ASP A 12 10.00 10.69 11.29
N GLU A 13 9.91 11.96 10.90
CA GLU A 13 9.28 12.39 9.64
C GLU A 13 10.03 11.88 8.38
N ALA A 14 11.30 11.52 8.53
CA ALA A 14 12.07 10.90 7.46
C ALA A 14 11.89 9.38 7.39
N GLY A 15 11.14 8.80 8.32
CA GLY A 15 10.94 7.36 8.42
C GLY A 15 12.09 6.61 9.07
N ALA A 16 12.99 7.31 9.74
CA ALA A 16 14.08 6.72 10.51
C ALA A 16 13.61 6.37 11.93
N VAL A 17 14.06 5.22 12.44
CA VAL A 17 13.67 4.78 13.78
C VAL A 17 14.28 5.69 14.86
N THR A 18 13.50 5.97 15.91
CA THR A 18 13.90 6.87 17.01
C THR A 18 14.53 6.16 18.20
N GLY A 19 14.45 4.82 18.23
CA GLY A 19 14.82 4.02 19.40
C GLY A 19 13.66 3.74 20.35
N LYS A 20 12.49 4.37 20.15
CA LYS A 20 11.27 4.06 20.90
C LYS A 20 10.48 2.99 20.19
N VAL A 21 9.90 2.09 20.98
CA VAL A 21 9.04 1.01 20.51
C VAL A 21 7.66 1.17 21.13
N THR A 22 6.62 0.90 20.38
CA THR A 22 5.23 1.00 20.82
C THR A 22 4.44 -0.24 20.41
N GLU A 23 3.39 -0.53 21.16
CA GLU A 23 2.40 -1.52 20.74
C GLU A 23 1.49 -0.95 19.66
N ARG A 24 1.02 -1.82 18.75
CA ARG A 24 0.11 -1.45 17.67
C ARG A 24 -1.12 -0.67 18.16
N SER A 25 -1.75 -1.15 19.22
CA SER A 25 -2.93 -0.50 19.77
C SER A 25 -2.67 0.92 20.27
N VAL A 26 -1.52 1.14 20.87
CA VAL A 26 -1.08 2.46 21.35
C VAL A 26 -0.78 3.39 20.18
N ALA A 27 -0.06 2.89 19.17
CA ALA A 27 0.24 3.66 17.96
C ALA A 27 -1.03 4.17 17.28
N HIS A 28 -2.06 3.31 17.17
CA HIS A 28 -3.33 3.63 16.51
C HIS A 28 -4.33 4.39 17.39
N THR A 29 -4.04 4.59 18.66
CA THR A 29 -4.87 5.40 19.57
C THR A 29 -4.24 6.76 19.83
N ALA A 30 -2.93 6.81 19.99
CA ALA A 30 -2.17 8.03 20.31
C ALA A 30 -1.62 8.75 19.06
N GLY A 31 -1.76 8.15 17.88
CA GLY A 31 -1.23 8.73 16.64
C GLY A 31 0.29 8.77 16.60
N LEU A 32 0.95 7.77 17.18
CA LEU A 32 2.40 7.65 17.14
C LEU A 32 2.87 7.28 15.74
N MET A 33 3.80 8.08 15.21
CA MET A 33 4.33 7.87 13.87
C MET A 33 5.10 6.58 13.79
N HIS A 34 4.71 5.71 12.86
CA HIS A 34 5.33 4.41 12.65
C HIS A 34 5.42 4.09 11.16
N ARG A 35 6.14 3.03 10.82
CA ARG A 35 6.51 2.70 9.45
C ARG A 35 5.56 1.69 8.82
N THR A 36 5.25 1.88 7.55
CA THR A 36 4.55 0.91 6.71
C THR A 36 5.25 0.74 5.37
N ALA A 37 4.97 -0.38 4.70
CA ALA A 37 5.38 -0.63 3.33
C ALA A 37 4.12 -0.80 2.47
N HIS A 38 4.07 -0.08 1.35
CA HIS A 38 3.00 -0.17 0.36
C HIS A 38 3.56 -0.72 -0.94
N ILE A 39 2.92 -1.73 -1.51
CA ILE A 39 3.31 -2.32 -2.77
C ILE A 39 2.15 -2.19 -3.75
N TRP A 40 2.39 -1.50 -4.86
CA TRP A 40 1.46 -1.42 -5.97
C TRP A 40 1.81 -2.46 -7.01
N VAL A 41 0.88 -3.36 -7.31
CA VAL A 41 0.95 -4.25 -8.46
C VAL A 41 0.30 -3.50 -9.63
N VAL A 42 1.08 -3.27 -10.68
CA VAL A 42 0.73 -2.37 -11.78
C VAL A 42 0.88 -3.07 -13.12
N ARG A 43 -0.02 -2.77 -14.05
CA ARG A 43 0.10 -3.19 -15.44
C ARG A 43 -0.27 -2.06 -16.40
N GLU A 44 0.29 -2.05 -17.58
CA GLU A 44 -0.19 -1.18 -18.67
C GLU A 44 -1.53 -1.71 -19.21
N GLN A 45 -2.42 -0.79 -19.58
CA GLN A 45 -3.63 -1.15 -20.31
C GLN A 45 -3.27 -1.62 -21.71
N SER A 46 -3.84 -2.75 -22.14
CA SER A 46 -3.47 -3.45 -23.36
C SER A 46 -4.04 -2.86 -24.65
N ALA A 47 -5.03 -1.97 -24.57
CA ALA A 47 -5.62 -1.36 -25.74
C ALA A 47 -4.70 -0.30 -26.36
N ALA A 48 -4.56 -0.29 -27.69
CA ALA A 48 -3.71 0.66 -28.42
C ALA A 48 -4.03 2.13 -28.09
N GLU A 49 -5.30 2.43 -27.82
CA GLU A 49 -5.81 3.76 -27.46
C GLU A 49 -5.46 4.20 -26.03
N SER A 50 -5.00 3.26 -25.20
CA SER A 50 -4.66 3.49 -23.80
C SER A 50 -3.17 3.29 -23.49
N LYS A 51 -2.31 3.31 -24.51
CA LYS A 51 -0.85 3.27 -24.32
C LYS A 51 -0.39 4.36 -23.35
N GLY A 52 0.39 3.94 -22.36
CA GLY A 52 0.86 4.83 -21.30
C GLY A 52 -0.13 5.02 -20.16
N ARG A 53 -1.28 4.34 -20.21
CA ARG A 53 -2.21 4.28 -19.07
C ARG A 53 -1.99 3.01 -18.27
N TYR A 54 -2.16 3.13 -16.98
CA TYR A 54 -1.88 2.03 -16.05
C TYR A 54 -3.11 1.62 -15.28
N GLU A 55 -3.20 0.33 -15.00
CA GLU A 55 -4.15 -0.23 -14.04
C GLU A 55 -3.42 -0.68 -12.79
N LEU A 56 -4.07 -0.49 -11.66
CA LEU A 56 -3.63 -0.89 -10.34
C LEU A 56 -4.43 -2.10 -9.89
N LEU A 57 -3.76 -3.08 -9.28
CA LEU A 57 -4.47 -4.16 -8.61
C LEU A 57 -4.90 -3.67 -7.23
N MET A 58 -6.18 -3.33 -7.08
CA MET A 58 -6.73 -2.91 -5.79
C MET A 58 -7.04 -4.12 -4.93
N GLN A 59 -6.70 -4.05 -3.66
CA GLN A 59 -7.08 -5.03 -2.66
C GLN A 59 -8.39 -4.60 -2.00
N LYS A 60 -9.34 -5.51 -1.88
CA LYS A 60 -10.51 -5.31 -1.02
C LYS A 60 -10.22 -5.90 0.35
N ARG A 61 -10.15 -5.04 1.36
CA ARG A 61 -9.87 -5.44 2.73
C ARG A 61 -10.95 -6.37 3.25
N SER A 62 -10.56 -7.40 3.98
CA SER A 62 -11.51 -8.31 4.61
C SER A 62 -12.49 -7.56 5.52
N LEU A 63 -13.74 -8.02 5.52
CA LEU A 63 -14.76 -7.53 6.48
C LEU A 63 -14.40 -7.84 7.93
N ARG A 64 -13.44 -8.74 8.15
CA ARG A 64 -12.93 -9.10 9.49
C ARG A 64 -11.88 -8.12 10.02
N LYS A 65 -11.42 -7.16 9.21
CA LYS A 65 -10.44 -6.16 9.64
C LYS A 65 -11.06 -5.20 10.66
N ASN A 66 -10.28 -4.82 11.68
CA ASN A 66 -10.70 -3.89 12.72
C ASN A 66 -10.77 -2.43 12.21
N SER A 67 -10.07 -2.11 11.15
CA SER A 67 -10.07 -0.79 10.53
C SER A 67 -10.38 -0.89 9.04
N PHE A 68 -11.19 0.04 8.55
CA PHE A 68 -11.61 0.14 7.14
C PHE A 68 -12.06 -1.20 6.52
N PRO A 69 -12.96 -1.97 7.19
CA PRO A 69 -13.39 -3.26 6.64
C PRO A 69 -14.09 -3.08 5.31
N GLY A 70 -13.77 -3.95 4.34
CA GLY A 70 -14.39 -3.97 3.01
C GLY A 70 -13.99 -2.86 2.07
N CYS A 71 -13.10 -1.95 2.47
CA CYS A 71 -12.63 -0.87 1.61
C CYS A 71 -11.57 -1.35 0.64
N TYR A 72 -11.51 -0.68 -0.52
CA TYR A 72 -10.40 -0.84 -1.47
C TYR A 72 -9.17 -0.11 -0.97
N ASP A 73 -8.04 -0.78 -1.06
CA ASP A 73 -6.75 -0.33 -0.57
C ASP A 73 -5.64 -0.66 -1.57
N VAL A 74 -4.42 -0.24 -1.26
CA VAL A 74 -3.19 -0.59 -1.98
C VAL A 74 -3.13 -2.11 -2.22
N SER A 75 -2.51 -2.54 -3.31
CA SER A 75 -2.41 -3.98 -3.67
C SER A 75 -1.98 -4.85 -2.50
N SER A 76 -0.91 -4.46 -1.84
CA SER A 76 -0.45 -5.06 -0.58
C SER A 76 0.16 -4.00 0.32
N ALA A 77 -0.12 -4.07 1.58
CA ALA A 77 0.41 -3.13 2.57
C ALA A 77 0.52 -3.78 3.93
N GLY A 78 1.53 -3.38 4.68
CA GLY A 78 1.71 -3.89 6.03
C GLY A 78 2.55 -2.99 6.89
N HIS A 79 2.34 -3.08 8.19
CA HIS A 79 3.15 -2.41 9.19
C HIS A 79 4.52 -3.08 9.30
N ILE A 80 5.54 -2.28 9.47
CA ILE A 80 6.90 -2.76 9.68
C ILE A 80 7.09 -3.02 11.17
N LYS A 81 7.32 -4.27 11.53
CA LYS A 81 7.57 -4.66 12.92
C LYS A 81 8.86 -4.04 13.43
N ALA A 82 8.92 -3.80 14.74
CA ALA A 82 10.12 -3.31 15.39
C ALA A 82 11.33 -4.18 15.03
N GLY A 83 12.41 -3.54 14.59
CA GLY A 83 13.64 -4.21 14.16
C GLY A 83 13.67 -4.66 12.70
N ASP A 84 12.54 -4.66 11.99
CA ASP A 84 12.49 -5.03 10.58
C ASP A 84 12.77 -3.82 9.67
N ASP A 85 13.11 -4.10 8.41
CA ASP A 85 13.38 -3.08 7.40
C ASP A 85 12.26 -2.99 6.37
N TYR A 86 12.23 -1.90 5.59
CA TYR A 86 11.18 -1.58 4.61
C TYR A 86 11.06 -2.63 3.49
N LEU A 87 12.16 -2.93 2.79
CA LEU A 87 12.13 -3.86 1.65
C LEU A 87 11.78 -5.29 2.07
N GLU A 88 12.38 -5.77 3.13
CA GLU A 88 12.10 -7.09 3.72
C GLU A 88 10.62 -7.23 4.06
N SER A 89 10.05 -6.22 4.71
CA SER A 89 8.63 -6.19 5.07
C SER A 89 7.73 -6.15 3.85
N ALA A 90 8.10 -5.37 2.82
CA ALA A 90 7.36 -5.31 1.56
C ALA A 90 7.29 -6.66 0.86
N LEU A 91 8.42 -7.36 0.76
CA LEU A 91 8.50 -8.70 0.16
C LEU A 91 7.64 -9.71 0.91
N ARG A 92 7.70 -9.66 2.23
CA ARG A 92 6.90 -10.55 3.09
C ARG A 92 5.40 -10.30 2.93
N GLU A 93 4.96 -9.07 2.99
CA GLU A 93 3.54 -8.72 2.88
C GLU A 93 2.96 -9.09 1.51
N LEU A 94 3.69 -8.86 0.44
CA LEU A 94 3.29 -9.24 -0.90
C LEU A 94 3.08 -10.77 -1.03
N SER A 95 3.97 -11.54 -0.42
CA SER A 95 3.87 -12.99 -0.38
C SER A 95 2.70 -13.46 0.50
N GLU A 96 2.56 -12.91 1.69
CA GLU A 96 1.51 -13.32 2.64
C GLU A 96 0.11 -12.94 2.18
N GLU A 97 -0.09 -11.71 1.73
CA GLU A 97 -1.41 -11.20 1.37
C GLU A 97 -1.90 -11.68 0.01
N LEU A 98 -1.02 -11.73 -1.00
CA LEU A 98 -1.39 -12.04 -2.38
C LEU A 98 -0.76 -13.32 -2.93
N GLY A 99 0.16 -13.93 -2.22
CA GLY A 99 0.87 -15.10 -2.70
C GLY A 99 1.87 -14.80 -3.83
N ILE A 100 2.30 -13.56 -3.98
CA ILE A 100 3.32 -13.17 -4.96
C ILE A 100 4.69 -13.25 -4.31
N VAL A 101 5.52 -14.19 -4.79
CA VAL A 101 6.90 -14.34 -4.34
C VAL A 101 7.81 -13.56 -5.29
N ALA A 102 8.14 -12.33 -4.92
CA ALA A 102 9.00 -11.45 -5.69
C ALA A 102 10.45 -11.56 -5.24
N ALA A 103 11.38 -11.40 -6.20
CA ALA A 103 12.78 -11.15 -5.87
C ALA A 103 12.95 -9.68 -5.43
N PRO A 104 13.94 -9.35 -4.59
CA PRO A 104 14.14 -7.97 -4.13
C PRO A 104 14.26 -6.96 -5.27
N GLN A 105 14.94 -7.31 -6.35
CA GLN A 105 15.12 -6.44 -7.53
C GLN A 105 13.85 -6.26 -8.37
N GLU A 106 12.80 -7.04 -8.12
CA GLU A 106 11.51 -6.91 -8.79
C GLU A 106 10.58 -5.91 -8.10
N LEU A 107 10.93 -5.45 -6.89
CA LEU A 107 10.27 -4.34 -6.23
C LEU A 107 11.06 -3.05 -6.47
N GLU A 108 10.48 -2.14 -7.24
CA GLU A 108 11.08 -0.84 -7.50
C GLU A 108 10.64 0.17 -6.44
N TYR A 109 11.60 0.74 -5.73
CA TYR A 109 11.34 1.77 -4.73
C TYR A 109 10.98 3.09 -5.41
N VAL A 110 9.85 3.66 -5.03
CA VAL A 110 9.30 4.88 -5.65
C VAL A 110 9.50 6.11 -4.77
N GLY A 111 9.49 5.94 -3.48
CA GLY A 111 9.62 7.02 -2.51
C GLY A 111 8.87 6.72 -1.22
N ARG A 112 8.82 7.72 -0.36
CA ARG A 112 8.10 7.68 0.92
C ARG A 112 7.16 8.86 1.02
N PHE A 113 6.09 8.69 1.79
CA PHE A 113 5.20 9.80 2.11
C PHE A 113 4.73 9.72 3.56
N ASP A 114 4.41 10.87 4.13
CA ASP A 114 3.75 11.02 5.42
C ASP A 114 2.24 10.96 5.18
N SER A 115 1.55 10.05 5.84
CA SER A 115 0.10 9.90 5.70
C SER A 115 -0.67 11.13 6.19
N GLY A 116 -0.07 11.95 7.02
CA GLY A 116 -0.79 12.90 7.86
C GLY A 116 -1.58 12.17 8.94
N ASP A 117 -2.29 12.92 9.75
CA ASP A 117 -3.15 12.34 10.77
C ASP A 117 -4.41 11.76 10.13
N ILE A 118 -4.63 10.47 10.34
CA ILE A 118 -5.83 9.76 9.90
C ILE A 118 -6.69 9.54 11.13
N LEU A 119 -7.84 10.22 11.18
CA LEU A 119 -8.77 10.16 12.29
C LEU A 119 -10.04 9.42 11.84
N ALA A 120 -10.43 8.42 12.60
CA ALA A 120 -11.62 7.64 12.34
C ALA A 120 -12.18 7.04 13.63
N GLU A 121 -13.28 6.32 13.52
CA GLU A 121 -13.88 5.57 14.62
C GLU A 121 -14.34 4.22 14.08
N PHE A 122 -14.00 3.14 14.79
CA PHE A 122 -14.40 1.79 14.44
C PHE A 122 -14.96 1.10 15.71
N ASP A 123 -16.19 0.60 15.63
CA ASP A 123 -16.87 -0.05 16.76
C ASP A 123 -16.87 0.78 18.04
N GLY A 124 -17.10 2.09 17.92
CA GLY A 124 -17.10 3.03 19.04
C GLY A 124 -15.72 3.36 19.61
N ARG A 125 -14.64 2.88 18.97
CA ARG A 125 -13.27 3.14 19.42
C ARG A 125 -12.61 4.20 18.54
N PRO A 126 -11.97 5.24 19.12
CA PRO A 126 -11.24 6.21 18.34
C PRO A 126 -10.00 5.57 17.70
N PHE A 127 -9.76 5.96 16.46
CA PHE A 127 -8.60 5.54 15.68
C PHE A 127 -7.83 6.78 15.24
N HIS A 128 -6.56 6.82 15.59
CA HIS A 128 -5.64 7.88 15.18
C HIS A 128 -4.38 7.24 14.64
N ASP A 129 -4.21 7.32 13.34
CA ASP A 129 -3.07 6.74 12.64
C ASP A 129 -2.19 7.82 12.04
N ARG A 130 -0.88 7.60 12.07
CA ARG A 130 0.11 8.40 11.37
C ARG A 130 1.28 7.52 10.95
N GLU A 131 1.49 7.44 9.64
CA GLU A 131 2.43 6.52 9.05
C GLU A 131 3.42 7.23 8.13
N ILE A 132 4.65 6.77 8.15
CA ILE A 132 5.60 6.99 7.06
C ILE A 132 5.62 5.73 6.23
N SER A 133 5.16 5.84 5.01
CA SER A 133 4.97 4.70 4.10
C SER A 133 6.00 4.70 2.99
N ALA A 134 6.79 3.64 2.91
CA ALA A 134 7.65 3.38 1.76
C ALA A 134 6.81 2.74 0.65
N VAL A 135 6.90 3.25 -0.56
CA VAL A 135 6.11 2.81 -1.71
C VAL A 135 7.00 2.08 -2.70
N TYR A 136 6.56 0.88 -3.08
CA TYR A 136 7.20 0.01 -4.06
C TYR A 136 6.23 -0.32 -5.19
N VAL A 137 6.76 -0.58 -6.36
CA VAL A 137 5.99 -1.02 -7.53
C VAL A 137 6.50 -2.37 -8.02
N TYR A 138 5.55 -3.28 -8.27
CA TYR A 138 5.77 -4.58 -8.88
C TYR A 138 5.09 -4.61 -10.25
N ARG A 139 5.87 -4.86 -11.32
CA ARG A 139 5.39 -4.77 -12.70
C ARG A 139 5.47 -6.10 -13.47
N LYS A 140 5.82 -7.19 -12.83
CA LYS A 140 5.79 -8.50 -13.47
C LYS A 140 4.35 -8.92 -13.75
N PRO A 141 4.08 -9.68 -14.83
CA PRO A 141 2.72 -10.14 -15.13
C PRO A 141 2.10 -10.91 -13.97
N VAL A 142 0.85 -10.58 -13.68
CA VAL A 142 0.07 -11.24 -12.62
C VAL A 142 -1.27 -11.69 -13.19
N ASP A 143 -1.59 -12.96 -12.99
CA ASP A 143 -2.94 -13.46 -13.18
C ASP A 143 -3.70 -13.32 -11.87
N ALA A 144 -4.57 -12.31 -11.80
CA ALA A 144 -5.32 -11.98 -10.58
C ALA A 144 -6.21 -13.14 -10.11
N ALA A 145 -6.73 -13.95 -11.02
CA ALA A 145 -7.56 -15.11 -10.69
C ALA A 145 -6.76 -16.26 -10.05
N ALA A 146 -5.46 -16.30 -10.26
CA ALA A 146 -4.57 -17.34 -9.74
C ALA A 146 -3.88 -16.94 -8.42
N LEU A 147 -4.11 -15.75 -7.91
CA LEU A 147 -3.50 -15.27 -6.68
C LEU A 147 -4.05 -16.04 -5.48
N LYS A 148 -3.17 -16.26 -4.51
CA LYS A 148 -3.52 -16.88 -3.23
C LYS A 148 -3.69 -15.79 -2.19
N LEU A 149 -4.94 -15.38 -1.98
CA LEU A 149 -5.29 -14.31 -1.05
C LEU A 149 -5.28 -14.81 0.39
N GLN A 150 -4.72 -14.00 1.29
CA GLN A 150 -4.74 -14.27 2.72
C GLN A 150 -6.16 -14.06 3.27
N GLU A 151 -6.82 -15.11 3.69
CA GLU A 151 -8.25 -15.16 3.97
C GLU A 151 -8.72 -14.13 5.01
N ASP A 152 -7.91 -13.87 6.05
CA ASP A 152 -8.26 -12.95 7.14
C ASP A 152 -8.03 -11.49 6.78
N GLU A 153 -7.26 -11.22 5.73
CA GLU A 153 -6.77 -9.90 5.37
C GLU A 153 -7.41 -9.36 4.10
N VAL A 154 -7.61 -10.23 3.10
CA VAL A 154 -7.97 -9.87 1.74
C VAL A 154 -9.19 -10.67 1.27
N ASP A 155 -10.29 -10.00 0.99
CA ASP A 155 -11.49 -10.66 0.43
C ASP A 155 -11.41 -10.84 -1.08
N ALA A 156 -10.85 -9.87 -1.79
CA ALA A 156 -10.79 -9.87 -3.24
C ALA A 156 -9.72 -8.93 -3.76
N VAL A 157 -9.39 -9.07 -5.04
CA VAL A 157 -8.57 -8.10 -5.78
C VAL A 157 -9.29 -7.72 -7.07
N LYS A 158 -9.03 -6.51 -7.55
CA LYS A 158 -9.65 -5.96 -8.76
C LYS A 158 -8.69 -5.02 -9.48
N TRP A 159 -8.52 -5.23 -10.77
CA TRP A 159 -7.83 -4.26 -11.61
C TRP A 159 -8.67 -3.00 -11.77
N MET A 160 -8.05 -1.85 -11.60
CA MET A 160 -8.71 -0.55 -11.67
C MET A 160 -7.79 0.46 -12.34
N PRO A 161 -8.30 1.28 -13.28
CA PRO A 161 -7.50 2.36 -13.84
C PRO A 161 -6.96 3.28 -12.74
N TYR A 162 -5.71 3.70 -12.86
CA TYR A 162 -5.09 4.63 -11.90
C TYR A 162 -5.95 5.87 -11.65
N GLU A 163 -6.48 6.47 -12.72
CA GLU A 163 -7.33 7.66 -12.60
C GLU A 163 -8.61 7.41 -11.80
N THR A 164 -9.19 6.22 -11.89
CA THR A 164 -10.39 5.85 -11.11
C THR A 164 -10.06 5.84 -9.62
N ALA A 165 -8.95 5.23 -9.22
CA ALA A 165 -8.51 5.20 -7.82
C ALA A 165 -8.17 6.61 -7.30
N LEU A 166 -7.48 7.41 -8.11
CA LEU A 166 -7.11 8.79 -7.76
C LEU A 166 -8.36 9.66 -7.52
N GLN A 167 -9.33 9.60 -8.41
CA GLN A 167 -10.58 10.37 -8.26
C GLN A 167 -11.40 9.92 -7.05
N ALA A 168 -11.44 8.62 -6.78
CA ALA A 168 -12.09 8.10 -5.59
C ALA A 168 -11.45 8.65 -4.29
N ALA A 169 -10.12 8.65 -4.22
CA ALA A 169 -9.38 9.21 -3.08
C ALA A 169 -9.64 10.73 -2.93
N ARG A 170 -9.64 11.46 -4.03
CA ARG A 170 -9.85 12.93 -4.04
C ARG A 170 -11.24 13.34 -3.57
N ARG A 171 -12.28 12.59 -3.96
CA ARG A 171 -13.66 12.90 -3.53
C ARG A 171 -14.03 12.32 -2.16
N GLY A 172 -13.07 11.64 -1.50
CA GLY A 172 -13.33 11.02 -0.20
C GLY A 172 -14.36 9.89 -0.26
N ASP A 173 -14.31 9.07 -1.31
CA ASP A 173 -15.20 7.92 -1.47
C ASP A 173 -15.04 6.96 -0.27
N PRO A 174 -16.12 6.66 0.49
CA PRO A 174 -16.04 5.83 1.69
C PRO A 174 -15.68 4.37 1.41
N ASP A 175 -15.78 3.91 0.17
CA ASP A 175 -15.39 2.56 -0.24
C ASP A 175 -13.88 2.44 -0.47
N PHE A 176 -13.12 3.52 -0.32
CA PHE A 176 -11.69 3.59 -0.54
C PHE A 176 -10.99 4.13 0.70
N CYS A 177 -9.91 3.49 1.10
CA CYS A 177 -9.04 3.99 2.18
C CYS A 177 -7.61 4.31 1.70
N VAL A 178 -7.43 4.41 0.39
CA VAL A 178 -6.13 4.75 -0.22
C VAL A 178 -5.81 6.22 0.03
N ASN A 179 -4.59 6.49 0.48
CA ASN A 179 -4.12 7.84 0.71
C ASN A 179 -3.81 8.56 -0.60
N GLU A 180 -4.36 9.75 -0.80
CA GLU A 180 -4.11 10.56 -2.00
C GLU A 180 -2.64 10.90 -2.20
N ARG A 181 -1.90 11.15 -1.12
CA ARG A 181 -0.46 11.46 -1.18
C ARG A 181 0.34 10.30 -1.77
N GLY A 182 0.00 9.06 -1.38
CA GLY A 182 0.60 7.86 -1.95
C GLY A 182 0.28 7.67 -3.43
N LEU A 183 -0.96 7.94 -3.83
CA LEU A 183 -1.38 7.89 -5.23
C LEU A 183 -0.69 8.96 -6.08
N LYS A 184 -0.49 10.16 -5.55
CA LYS A 184 0.27 11.20 -6.26
C LYS A 184 1.71 10.80 -6.49
N LEU A 185 2.36 10.24 -5.48
CA LEU A 185 3.71 9.73 -5.59
C LEU A 185 3.81 8.64 -6.66
N LEU A 186 2.86 7.71 -6.67
CA LEU A 186 2.76 6.66 -7.70
C LEU A 186 2.56 7.28 -9.09
N GLY A 187 1.69 8.28 -9.22
CA GLY A 187 1.41 8.97 -10.48
C GLY A 187 2.65 9.61 -11.11
N GLU A 188 3.49 10.25 -10.30
CA GLU A 188 4.75 10.83 -10.77
C GLU A 188 5.69 9.75 -11.33
N TYR A 189 5.76 8.60 -10.66
CA TYR A 189 6.53 7.44 -11.15
C TYR A 189 5.98 6.91 -12.47
N LEU A 190 4.65 6.74 -12.58
CA LEU A 190 4.01 6.23 -13.79
C LEU A 190 4.18 7.18 -14.98
N ASP A 191 4.09 8.48 -14.74
CA ASP A 191 4.32 9.51 -15.77
C ASP A 191 5.79 9.48 -16.27
N ALA A 192 6.75 9.30 -15.36
CA ALA A 192 8.15 9.16 -15.73
C ALA A 192 8.39 7.91 -16.58
N LYS A 193 7.75 6.79 -16.27
CA LYS A 193 7.84 5.55 -17.08
C LYS A 193 7.22 5.72 -18.45
N THR A 194 6.10 6.40 -18.57
CA THR A 194 5.47 6.71 -19.85
C THR A 194 6.42 7.54 -20.74
N ARG A 195 7.08 8.56 -20.18
CA ARG A 195 8.06 9.38 -20.90
C ARG A 195 9.28 8.57 -21.35
N GLU A 196 9.83 7.72 -20.48
CA GLU A 196 10.95 6.82 -20.83
C GLU A 196 10.60 5.91 -22.01
N ASN A 197 9.40 5.30 -21.97
CA ASN A 197 8.93 4.42 -23.04
C ASN A 197 8.74 5.18 -24.36
N TYR A 198 8.23 6.40 -24.31
CA TYR A 198 8.09 7.25 -25.50
C TYR A 198 9.45 7.59 -26.12
N GLU A 199 10.42 8.02 -25.31
CA GLU A 199 11.79 8.36 -25.78
C GLU A 199 12.49 7.15 -26.42
N LYS A 200 12.32 5.95 -25.85
CA LYS A 200 12.84 4.70 -26.42
C LYS A 200 12.18 4.32 -27.74
N SER A 201 10.92 4.73 -27.98
CA SER A 201 10.18 4.40 -29.19
C SER A 201 10.57 5.26 -30.38
N ILE A 202 11.20 6.43 -30.17
CA ILE A 202 11.61 7.37 -31.21
C ILE A 202 13.12 7.32 -31.55
N ASN A 203 13.92 6.55 -30.81
CA ASN A 203 15.33 6.26 -31.06
C ASN A 203 15.50 4.86 -31.67
#